data_5f669c90ab16cf4d867012aee01e1082
#
_entry.id   5f669c90ab16cf4d867012aee01e1082
#
_cell.length_a   1.000
_cell.length_b   1.000
_cell.length_c   1.000
_cell.angle_alpha   90.00
_cell.angle_beta   90.00
_cell.angle_gamma   90.00
#
_symmetry.space_group_name_H-M   'P 1'
#
loop_
_entity.id
_entity.type
_entity.pdbx_description
1 polymer ?
#
loop_
_entity_poly.entity_id
_entity_poly.type
_entity_poly.pdbx_seq_one_letter_code
_entity_poly.pdbx_strand_id
1 'polypeptide(L)'
;MLPGRQQEGEPVVKPQVKRNLPSVDSFLRHFEQRQYPTRTVILAAGECSRSLFLILDGSVSVLVQDDADEEHKMVVSYLNPGDFFGEMGLFEHDDAERSAFVETRTACTVAEISYDRFHQIRDSYPEILFAVAQQLASRLRHTTTKLRDLAFVDVSGRIAHTLLDLAEEPDAMTHPDGMQIRITRQELGKIAGCSREMAGRVLKTLAESGLISVAGKTIVVYGTR
;
A
#
# COMPACT_ATOMS: atom_id res chain seq x y z
N MET A 1 19.77 -45.58 21.23
CA MET A 1 18.68 -44.73 21.64
C MET A 1 19.25 -43.33 21.88
N LEU A 2 19.23 -42.48 20.86
CA LEU A 2 19.75 -41.10 20.92
C LEU A 2 18.55 -40.17 20.81
N PRO A 3 18.43 -39.10 21.64
CA PRO A 3 17.28 -38.19 21.62
C PRO A 3 17.38 -37.23 20.44
N GLY A 4 16.26 -37.04 19.77
CA GLY A 4 16.10 -36.13 18.66
C GLY A 4 16.31 -34.66 19.08
N ARG A 5 17.14 -33.95 18.31
CA ARG A 5 17.26 -32.50 18.37
C ARG A 5 15.99 -31.89 17.76
N GLN A 6 15.23 -31.22 18.60
CA GLN A 6 14.24 -30.26 18.15
C GLN A 6 14.99 -29.07 17.48
N GLN A 7 14.77 -28.86 16.20
CA GLN A 7 15.18 -27.64 15.53
C GLN A 7 14.22 -26.53 15.99
N GLU A 8 14.69 -25.69 16.89
CA GLU A 8 14.06 -24.40 17.17
C GLU A 8 14.17 -23.56 15.88
N GLY A 9 13.02 -23.19 15.33
CA GLY A 9 12.95 -22.30 14.17
C GLY A 9 13.57 -20.96 14.53
N GLU A 10 14.53 -20.50 13.73
CA GLU A 10 15.09 -19.16 13.82
C GLU A 10 13.96 -18.12 13.73
N PRO A 11 14.00 -17.05 14.55
CA PRO A 11 12.99 -16.00 14.48
C PRO A 11 13.05 -15.34 13.12
N VAL A 12 11.92 -15.34 12.42
CA VAL A 12 11.72 -14.56 11.18
C VAL A 12 12.01 -13.10 11.50
N VAL A 13 13.15 -12.60 11.05
CA VAL A 13 13.53 -11.20 11.17
C VAL A 13 12.56 -10.41 10.30
N LYS A 14 11.57 -9.76 10.93
CA LYS A 14 10.72 -8.78 10.25
C LYS A 14 11.61 -7.68 9.69
N PRO A 15 11.48 -7.28 8.43
CA PRO A 15 12.27 -6.17 7.88
C PRO A 15 12.01 -4.94 8.73
N GLN A 16 13.05 -4.45 9.41
CA GLN A 16 12.96 -3.18 10.13
C GLN A 16 12.82 -2.09 9.07
N VAL A 17 11.64 -1.50 8.99
CA VAL A 17 11.42 -0.27 8.22
C VAL A 17 12.48 0.73 8.66
N LYS A 18 13.35 1.12 7.74
CA LYS A 18 14.35 2.18 7.99
C LYS A 18 13.60 3.45 8.34
N ARG A 19 13.46 3.76 9.60
CA ARG A 19 13.06 5.08 10.11
C ARG A 19 14.21 6.06 9.83
N ASN A 20 14.26 6.57 8.61
CA ASN A 20 15.36 7.40 8.13
C ASN A 20 15.24 8.89 8.53
N LEU A 21 14.41 9.23 9.51
CA LEU A 21 14.25 10.61 9.97
C LEU A 21 14.67 10.70 11.44
N PRO A 22 15.79 11.36 11.76
CA PRO A 22 16.29 11.48 13.15
C PRO A 22 15.33 12.13 14.14
N SER A 23 14.35 12.91 13.65
CA SER A 23 13.38 13.66 14.44
C SER A 23 11.99 13.03 14.52
N VAL A 24 11.75 11.85 13.90
CA VAL A 24 10.42 11.21 13.85
C VAL A 24 9.88 10.95 15.27
N ASP A 25 10.68 10.46 16.19
CA ASP A 25 10.22 10.16 17.55
C ASP A 25 9.80 11.41 18.32
N SER A 26 10.48 12.56 18.11
CA SER A 26 10.09 13.83 18.71
C SER A 26 8.84 14.41 18.05
N PHE A 27 8.71 14.27 16.75
CA PHE A 27 7.53 14.68 15.99
C PHE A 27 6.30 13.85 16.37
N LEU A 28 6.45 12.53 16.53
CA LEU A 28 5.36 11.61 16.92
C LEU A 28 4.74 11.92 18.28
N ARG A 29 5.42 12.66 19.18
CA ARG A 29 4.84 13.10 20.45
C ARG A 29 3.67 14.07 20.30
N HIS A 30 3.51 14.66 19.13
CA HIS A 30 2.41 15.57 18.80
C HIS A 30 1.21 14.86 18.19
N PHE A 31 1.28 13.54 17.97
CA PHE A 31 0.27 12.71 17.35
C PHE A 31 -0.50 11.89 18.37
N GLU A 32 -1.76 11.63 18.05
CA GLU A 32 -2.56 10.61 18.72
C GLU A 32 -2.40 9.28 17.97
N GLN A 33 -2.13 8.20 18.71
CA GLN A 33 -2.05 6.87 18.10
C GLN A 33 -3.43 6.19 18.15
N ARG A 34 -3.84 5.62 17.02
CA ARG A 34 -5.08 4.87 16.89
C ARG A 34 -4.82 3.51 16.25
N GLN A 35 -5.58 2.52 16.69
CA GLN A 35 -5.55 1.17 16.13
C GLN A 35 -6.82 0.92 15.32
N TYR A 36 -6.64 0.36 14.13
CA TYR A 36 -7.72 0.02 13.22
C TYR A 36 -7.66 -1.46 12.86
N PRO A 37 -8.78 -2.20 12.99
CA PRO A 37 -8.87 -3.57 12.49
C PRO A 37 -8.68 -3.63 10.98
N THR A 38 -8.45 -4.81 10.44
CA THR A 38 -8.41 -5.07 8.98
C THR A 38 -9.76 -4.70 8.35
N ARG A 39 -9.74 -4.17 7.12
CA ARG A 39 -10.91 -3.76 6.33
C ARG A 39 -11.72 -2.64 6.97
N THR A 40 -11.05 -1.70 7.58
CA THR A 40 -11.65 -0.50 8.17
C THR A 40 -11.34 0.69 7.28
N VAL A 41 -12.35 1.46 6.91
CA VAL A 41 -12.19 2.74 6.21
C VAL A 41 -11.73 3.78 7.24
N ILE A 42 -10.54 4.34 7.02
CA ILE A 42 -9.98 5.43 7.86
C ILE A 42 -10.38 6.78 7.30
N LEU A 43 -10.36 6.93 5.97
CA LEU A 43 -10.82 8.12 5.26
C LEU A 43 -11.80 7.72 4.15
N ALA A 44 -12.90 8.44 4.04
CA ALA A 44 -13.83 8.28 2.92
C ALA A 44 -13.69 9.45 1.94
N ALA A 45 -13.77 9.16 0.62
CA ALA A 45 -13.78 10.18 -0.42
C ALA A 45 -14.99 11.10 -0.21
N GLY A 46 -14.82 12.39 -0.46
CA GLY A 46 -15.85 13.43 -0.26
C GLY A 46 -16.00 13.91 1.19
N GLU A 47 -15.38 13.26 2.18
CA GLU A 47 -15.42 13.77 3.56
C GLU A 47 -14.49 14.98 3.75
N CYS A 48 -14.97 15.97 4.51
CA CYS A 48 -14.16 17.08 4.99
C CYS A 48 -13.52 16.70 6.32
N SER A 49 -12.31 16.17 6.31
CA SER A 49 -11.53 15.91 7.53
C SER A 49 -10.17 16.60 7.45
N ARG A 50 -9.70 17.14 8.58
CA ARG A 50 -8.51 18.02 8.66
C ARG A 50 -7.40 17.35 9.47
N SER A 51 -7.03 16.13 9.06
CA SER A 51 -5.97 15.37 9.74
C SER A 51 -4.96 14.80 8.75
N LEU A 52 -3.70 14.81 9.16
CA LEU A 52 -2.58 14.10 8.55
C LEU A 52 -2.34 12.83 9.35
N PHE A 53 -2.05 11.75 8.66
CA PHE A 53 -1.83 10.43 9.23
C PHE A 53 -0.46 9.89 8.83
N LEU A 54 0.17 9.13 9.74
CA LEU A 54 1.40 8.36 9.50
C LEU A 54 1.17 6.92 9.90
N ILE A 55 1.47 5.98 9.01
CA ILE A 55 1.38 4.55 9.31
C ILE A 55 2.58 4.15 10.17
N LEU A 56 2.32 3.59 11.34
CA LEU A 56 3.35 3.07 12.25
C LEU A 56 3.53 1.57 12.09
N ASP A 57 2.43 0.85 11.86
CA ASP A 57 2.40 -0.60 11.62
C ASP A 57 1.20 -0.97 10.77
N GLY A 58 1.32 -2.08 10.02
CA GLY A 58 0.29 -2.53 9.08
C GLY A 58 0.38 -1.86 7.70
N SER A 59 -0.64 -2.03 6.88
CA SER A 59 -0.71 -1.43 5.54
C SER A 59 -2.14 -1.05 5.17
N VAL A 60 -2.28 -0.02 4.32
CA VAL A 60 -3.57 0.47 3.82
C VAL A 60 -3.61 0.48 2.29
N SER A 61 -4.81 0.44 1.73
CA SER A 61 -5.08 0.67 0.31
C SER A 61 -5.65 2.07 0.12
N VAL A 62 -5.15 2.80 -0.87
CA VAL A 62 -5.78 4.01 -1.39
C VAL A 62 -6.65 3.59 -2.57
N LEU A 63 -7.95 3.89 -2.50
CA LEU A 63 -8.94 3.44 -3.46
C LEU A 63 -9.70 4.63 -4.05
N VAL A 64 -9.95 4.57 -5.35
CA VAL A 64 -10.96 5.39 -6.02
C VAL A 64 -12.15 4.51 -6.37
N GLN A 65 -13.33 5.12 -6.39
CA GLN A 65 -14.60 4.44 -6.62
C GLN A 65 -15.26 5.08 -7.83
N ASP A 66 -16.02 4.30 -8.58
CA ASP A 66 -16.88 4.82 -9.65
C ASP A 66 -18.14 5.45 -9.02
N ASP A 67 -18.44 6.69 -9.37
CA ASP A 67 -19.62 7.41 -8.88
C ASP A 67 -20.94 6.73 -9.30
N ALA A 68 -20.91 5.99 -10.42
CA ALA A 68 -22.08 5.28 -10.94
C ALA A 68 -22.23 3.85 -10.38
N ASP A 69 -21.17 3.27 -9.85
CA ASP A 69 -21.14 1.90 -9.32
C ASP A 69 -20.23 1.80 -8.08
N GLU A 70 -20.86 1.90 -6.91
CA GLU A 70 -20.15 1.85 -5.63
C GLU A 70 -19.37 0.54 -5.38
N GLU A 71 -19.72 -0.54 -6.07
CA GLU A 71 -18.95 -1.79 -6.00
C GLU A 71 -17.67 -1.76 -6.86
N HIS A 72 -17.60 -0.82 -7.82
CA HIS A 72 -16.48 -0.67 -8.72
C HIS A 72 -15.38 0.21 -8.10
N LYS A 73 -14.48 -0.44 -7.36
CA LYS A 73 -13.33 0.23 -6.73
C LYS A 73 -12.03 -0.17 -7.39
N MET A 74 -11.14 0.80 -7.63
CA MET A 74 -9.79 0.57 -8.11
C MET A 74 -8.77 0.95 -7.03
N VAL A 75 -7.79 0.09 -6.79
CA VAL A 75 -6.66 0.39 -5.92
C VAL A 75 -5.66 1.26 -6.68
N VAL A 76 -5.43 2.48 -6.19
CA VAL A 76 -4.44 3.41 -6.73
C VAL A 76 -3.04 3.07 -6.25
N SER A 77 -2.89 2.86 -4.93
CA SER A 77 -1.61 2.50 -4.32
C SER A 77 -1.81 1.77 -2.99
N TYR A 78 -0.76 1.08 -2.55
CA TYR A 78 -0.61 0.61 -1.19
C TYR A 78 0.31 1.55 -0.42
N LEU A 79 0.02 1.73 0.88
CA LEU A 79 0.86 2.51 1.77
C LEU A 79 1.26 1.63 2.95
N ASN A 80 2.51 1.78 3.37
CA ASN A 80 3.20 0.93 4.32
C ASN A 80 3.73 1.74 5.53
N PRO A 81 4.30 1.12 6.56
CA PRO A 81 4.87 1.85 7.68
C PRO A 81 5.91 2.89 7.25
N GLY A 82 5.73 4.13 7.72
CA GLY A 82 6.51 5.30 7.32
C GLY A 82 5.85 6.16 6.23
N ASP A 83 4.75 5.72 5.65
CA ASP A 83 3.99 6.52 4.70
C ASP A 83 3.00 7.44 5.40
N PHE A 84 2.94 8.69 4.93
CA PHE A 84 1.90 9.65 5.29
C PHE A 84 0.69 9.48 4.37
N PHE A 85 -0.51 9.78 4.88
CA PHE A 85 -1.71 9.92 4.06
C PHE A 85 -2.63 10.99 4.64
N GLY A 86 -3.59 11.44 3.82
CA GLY A 86 -4.41 12.59 4.16
C GLY A 86 -3.69 13.92 4.06
N GLU A 87 -2.54 13.96 3.40
CA GLU A 87 -1.66 15.12 3.25
C GLU A 87 -2.16 16.14 2.22
N MET A 88 -3.00 15.74 1.26
CA MET A 88 -3.42 16.63 0.16
C MET A 88 -4.12 17.87 0.70
N GLY A 89 -5.11 17.72 1.57
CA GLY A 89 -5.80 18.84 2.19
C GLY A 89 -4.93 19.73 3.09
N LEU A 90 -3.69 19.33 3.42
CA LEU A 90 -2.73 20.18 4.11
C LEU A 90 -2.22 21.33 3.23
N PHE A 91 -2.23 21.14 1.91
CA PHE A 91 -1.72 22.06 0.90
C PHE A 91 -2.85 22.71 0.07
N GLU A 92 -4.09 22.37 0.33
CA GLU A 92 -5.27 22.90 -0.34
C GLU A 92 -6.01 23.92 0.56
N HIS A 93 -7.09 24.49 0.06
CA HIS A 93 -7.94 25.42 0.83
C HIS A 93 -8.75 24.67 1.91
N ASP A 94 -9.24 25.41 2.88
CA ASP A 94 -9.82 24.90 4.15
C ASP A 94 -10.98 23.89 4.00
N ASP A 95 -11.68 23.85 2.87
CA ASP A 95 -12.83 23.00 2.60
C ASP A 95 -12.51 21.85 1.62
N ALA A 96 -11.24 21.48 1.47
CA ALA A 96 -10.86 20.40 0.56
C ALA A 96 -11.41 19.03 1.02
N GLU A 97 -12.22 18.42 0.16
CA GLU A 97 -12.73 17.07 0.36
C GLU A 97 -11.64 16.03 0.13
N ARG A 98 -11.75 14.88 0.80
CA ARG A 98 -10.86 13.75 0.56
C ARG A 98 -11.03 13.21 -0.85
N SER A 99 -9.94 13.11 -1.59
CA SER A 99 -9.94 12.66 -3.00
C SER A 99 -10.07 11.16 -3.18
N ALA A 100 -9.89 10.37 -2.12
CA ALA A 100 -9.87 8.91 -2.18
C ALA A 100 -10.27 8.27 -0.85
N PHE A 101 -10.68 7.01 -0.92
CA PHE A 101 -10.84 6.17 0.28
C PHE A 101 -9.48 5.65 0.72
N VAL A 102 -9.28 5.54 2.04
CA VAL A 102 -8.15 4.83 2.65
C VAL A 102 -8.70 3.72 3.54
N GLU A 103 -8.44 2.47 3.16
CA GLU A 103 -8.93 1.27 3.84
C GLU A 103 -7.76 0.39 4.30
N THR A 104 -7.82 -0.13 5.53
CA THR A 104 -6.80 -1.02 6.07
C THR A 104 -6.78 -2.38 5.37
N ARG A 105 -5.61 -2.81 4.90
CA ARG A 105 -5.36 -4.17 4.37
C ARG A 105 -5.10 -5.17 5.48
N THR A 106 -4.36 -4.74 6.49
CA THR A 106 -4.06 -5.50 7.72
C THR A 106 -4.54 -4.71 8.92
N ALA A 107 -4.45 -5.25 10.12
CA ALA A 107 -4.58 -4.44 11.32
C ALA A 107 -3.48 -3.36 11.30
N CYS A 108 -3.83 -2.11 11.59
CA CYS A 108 -2.93 -0.97 11.50
C CYS A 108 -2.85 -0.21 12.81
N THR A 109 -1.64 0.27 13.11
CA THR A 109 -1.43 1.36 14.08
C THR A 109 -1.06 2.61 13.30
N VAL A 110 -1.84 3.67 13.48
CA VAL A 110 -1.71 4.92 12.74
C VAL A 110 -1.56 6.07 13.74
N ALA A 111 -0.63 6.96 13.48
CA ALA A 111 -0.49 8.22 14.19
C ALA A 111 -1.25 9.33 13.45
N GLU A 112 -2.10 10.09 14.15
CA GLU A 112 -2.95 11.15 13.61
C GLU A 112 -2.58 12.50 14.24
N ILE A 113 -2.51 13.56 13.42
CA ILE A 113 -2.35 14.94 13.85
C ILE A 113 -3.30 15.84 13.05
N SER A 114 -3.98 16.79 13.72
CA SER A 114 -4.78 17.79 13.01
C SER A 114 -3.89 18.75 12.20
N TYR A 115 -4.40 19.29 11.09
CA TYR A 115 -3.67 20.28 10.27
C TYR A 115 -3.31 21.51 11.09
N ASP A 116 -4.21 21.99 11.94
CA ASP A 116 -3.95 23.16 12.78
C ASP A 116 -2.76 22.92 13.72
N ARG A 117 -2.68 21.73 14.33
CA ARG A 117 -1.54 21.36 15.16
C ARG A 117 -0.27 21.18 14.36
N PHE A 118 -0.36 20.58 13.17
CA PHE A 118 0.77 20.44 12.26
C PHE A 118 1.33 21.81 11.87
N HIS A 119 0.47 22.78 11.50
CA HIS A 119 0.89 24.14 11.14
C HIS A 119 1.60 24.87 12.28
N GLN A 120 1.23 24.62 13.53
CA GLN A 120 1.90 25.21 14.70
C GLN A 120 3.33 24.68 14.91
N ILE A 121 3.60 23.43 14.52
CA ILE A 121 4.88 22.77 14.82
C ILE A 121 5.79 22.59 13.60
N ARG A 122 5.29 22.77 12.38
CA ARG A 122 6.01 22.48 11.13
C ARG A 122 7.37 23.17 11.02
N ASP A 123 7.48 24.40 11.53
CA ASP A 123 8.72 25.17 11.45
C ASP A 123 9.82 24.60 12.35
N SER A 124 9.45 23.79 13.34
CA SER A 124 10.38 23.04 14.19
C SER A 124 10.81 21.69 13.58
N TYR A 125 10.12 21.24 12.51
CA TYR A 125 10.35 19.94 11.87
C TYR A 125 10.33 20.06 10.33
N PRO A 126 11.19 20.90 9.71
CA PRO A 126 11.15 21.14 8.27
C PRO A 126 11.44 19.88 7.45
N GLU A 127 12.19 18.92 7.99
CA GLU A 127 12.46 17.61 7.37
C GLU A 127 11.20 16.77 7.15
N ILE A 128 10.15 16.96 7.95
CA ILE A 128 8.89 16.25 7.78
C ILE A 128 8.15 16.75 6.52
N LEU A 129 8.15 18.07 6.28
CA LEU A 129 7.60 18.63 5.04
C LEU A 129 8.35 18.08 3.82
N PHE A 130 9.69 17.96 3.92
CA PHE A 130 10.49 17.39 2.84
C PHE A 130 10.16 15.90 2.62
N ALA A 131 9.97 15.13 3.69
CA ALA A 131 9.57 13.73 3.59
C ALA A 131 8.19 13.56 2.94
N VAL A 132 7.20 14.38 3.34
CA VAL A 132 5.88 14.41 2.70
C VAL A 132 6.00 14.76 1.21
N ALA A 133 6.79 15.79 0.87
CA ALA A 133 7.02 16.18 -0.53
C ALA A 133 7.67 15.07 -1.36
N GLN A 134 8.66 14.35 -0.80
CA GLN A 134 9.27 13.19 -1.47
C GLN A 134 8.26 12.08 -1.73
N GLN A 135 7.40 11.77 -0.77
CA GLN A 135 6.34 10.76 -0.93
C GLN A 135 5.33 11.19 -2.00
N LEU A 136 4.88 12.46 -1.98
CA LEU A 136 4.00 13.02 -3.02
C LEU A 136 4.62 12.92 -4.41
N ALA A 137 5.90 13.29 -4.57
CA ALA A 137 6.61 13.17 -5.85
C ALA A 137 6.73 11.71 -6.32
N SER A 138 6.96 10.77 -5.42
CA SER A 138 6.99 9.33 -5.72
C SER A 138 5.61 8.83 -6.14
N ARG A 139 4.56 9.18 -5.40
CA ARG A 139 3.17 8.81 -5.72
C ARG A 139 2.69 9.38 -7.04
N LEU A 140 3.06 10.62 -7.35
CA LEU A 140 2.74 11.23 -8.64
C LEU A 140 3.38 10.44 -9.80
N ARG A 141 4.66 10.06 -9.69
CA ARG A 141 5.31 9.20 -10.69
C ARG A 141 4.62 7.86 -10.85
N HIS A 142 4.32 7.19 -9.73
CA HIS A 142 3.64 5.89 -9.74
C HIS A 142 2.25 5.99 -10.39
N THR A 143 1.46 7.00 -10.02
CA THR A 143 0.13 7.24 -10.59
C THR A 143 0.20 7.58 -12.08
N THR A 144 1.21 8.37 -12.52
CA THR A 144 1.45 8.67 -13.93
C THR A 144 1.80 7.40 -14.72
N THR A 145 2.63 6.51 -14.16
CA THR A 145 2.95 5.21 -14.77
C THR A 145 1.70 4.36 -14.89
N LYS A 146 0.89 4.29 -13.84
CA LYS A 146 -0.37 3.53 -13.83
C LYS A 146 -1.37 4.07 -14.87
N LEU A 147 -1.47 5.39 -14.99
CA LEU A 147 -2.31 6.03 -16.01
C LEU A 147 -1.83 5.66 -17.44
N ARG A 148 -0.51 5.71 -17.68
CA ARG A 148 0.08 5.26 -18.96
C ARG A 148 -0.27 3.80 -19.24
N ASP A 149 -0.15 2.93 -18.24
CA ASP A 149 -0.42 1.50 -18.41
C ASP A 149 -1.92 1.24 -18.67
N LEU A 150 -2.81 1.99 -18.03
CA LEU A 150 -4.24 1.93 -18.32
C LEU A 150 -4.57 2.39 -19.76
N ALA A 151 -3.83 3.36 -20.29
CA ALA A 151 -4.08 3.93 -21.61
C ALA A 151 -3.47 3.10 -22.76
N PHE A 152 -2.33 2.45 -22.54
CA PHE A 152 -1.50 1.91 -23.63
C PHE A 152 -1.08 0.45 -23.45
N VAL A 153 -1.28 -0.16 -22.30
CA VAL A 153 -0.91 -1.55 -22.02
C VAL A 153 -2.17 -2.41 -21.96
N ASP A 154 -2.15 -3.58 -22.59
CA ASP A 154 -3.26 -4.51 -22.50
C ASP A 154 -3.43 -5.10 -21.09
N VAL A 155 -4.54 -5.79 -20.84
CA VAL A 155 -4.85 -6.35 -19.52
C VAL A 155 -3.78 -7.34 -19.05
N SER A 156 -3.20 -8.10 -19.97
CA SER A 156 -2.16 -9.10 -19.65
C SER A 156 -0.90 -8.43 -19.16
N GLY A 157 -0.45 -7.38 -19.83
CA GLY A 157 0.68 -6.57 -19.44
C GLY A 157 0.45 -5.84 -18.10
N ARG A 158 -0.75 -5.26 -17.88
CA ARG A 158 -1.07 -4.61 -16.61
C ARG A 158 -1.05 -5.56 -15.43
N ILE A 159 -1.56 -6.79 -15.62
CA ILE A 159 -1.49 -7.82 -14.57
C ILE A 159 -0.05 -8.23 -14.32
N ALA A 160 0.78 -8.40 -15.36
CA ALA A 160 2.19 -8.71 -15.20
C ALA A 160 2.94 -7.61 -14.43
N HIS A 161 2.74 -6.32 -14.79
CA HIS A 161 3.30 -5.19 -14.03
C HIS A 161 2.83 -5.20 -12.58
N THR A 162 1.53 -5.39 -12.33
CA THR A 162 0.98 -5.47 -10.97
C THR A 162 1.62 -6.60 -10.15
N LEU A 163 1.87 -7.77 -10.76
CA LEU A 163 2.53 -8.87 -10.05
C LEU A 163 3.99 -8.56 -9.71
N LEU A 164 4.70 -7.84 -10.58
CA LEU A 164 6.06 -7.37 -10.32
C LEU A 164 6.08 -6.32 -9.20
N ASP A 165 5.20 -5.33 -9.25
CA ASP A 165 5.07 -4.32 -8.18
C ASP A 165 4.77 -4.97 -6.83
N LEU A 166 3.85 -5.94 -6.79
CA LEU A 166 3.51 -6.67 -5.57
C LEU A 166 4.66 -7.56 -5.05
N ALA A 167 5.54 -8.02 -5.93
CA ALA A 167 6.73 -8.77 -5.52
C ALA A 167 7.79 -7.88 -4.83
N GLU A 168 7.73 -6.56 -5.01
CA GLU A 168 8.57 -5.58 -4.32
C GLU A 168 7.96 -5.07 -3.01
N GLU A 169 6.68 -5.35 -2.74
CA GLU A 169 6.00 -4.92 -1.52
C GLU A 169 6.59 -5.62 -0.27
N PRO A 170 6.59 -4.96 0.90
CA PRO A 170 7.19 -5.51 2.14
C PRO A 170 6.55 -6.80 2.64
N ASP A 171 5.33 -7.13 2.22
CA ASP A 171 4.62 -8.36 2.57
C ASP A 171 4.88 -9.52 1.60
N ALA A 172 5.66 -9.30 0.53
CA ALA A 172 6.15 -10.36 -0.33
C ALA A 172 7.20 -11.23 0.38
N MET A 173 7.14 -12.53 0.15
CA MET A 173 8.04 -13.51 0.80
C MET A 173 9.01 -14.09 -0.21
N THR A 174 10.26 -14.28 0.20
CA THR A 174 11.26 -14.95 -0.62
C THR A 174 10.87 -16.43 -0.85
N HIS A 175 10.93 -16.87 -2.11
CA HIS A 175 10.74 -18.24 -2.55
C HIS A 175 11.97 -18.72 -3.35
N PRO A 176 12.32 -20.03 -3.38
CA PRO A 176 13.47 -20.52 -4.15
C PRO A 176 13.50 -20.07 -5.61
N ASP A 177 12.35 -19.98 -6.24
CA ASP A 177 12.19 -19.66 -7.67
C ASP A 177 11.88 -18.16 -7.94
N GLY A 178 11.70 -17.32 -6.90
CA GLY A 178 11.36 -15.91 -7.06
C GLY A 178 10.75 -15.29 -5.81
N MET A 179 9.75 -14.44 -5.97
CA MET A 179 9.01 -13.84 -4.85
C MET A 179 7.59 -14.41 -4.78
N GLN A 180 7.15 -14.73 -3.57
CA GLN A 180 5.80 -15.21 -3.28
C GLN A 180 4.94 -14.08 -2.75
N ILE A 181 3.80 -13.87 -3.40
CA ILE A 181 2.76 -12.92 -2.99
C ILE A 181 1.45 -13.64 -2.66
N ARG A 182 0.63 -13.00 -1.84
CA ARG A 182 -0.68 -13.55 -1.46
C ARG A 182 -1.79 -12.57 -1.80
N ILE A 183 -2.50 -12.84 -2.90
CA ILE A 183 -3.54 -11.96 -3.43
C ILE A 183 -4.72 -12.74 -4.00
N THR A 184 -5.93 -12.19 -3.93
CA THR A 184 -7.11 -12.75 -4.58
C THR A 184 -7.21 -12.23 -6.02
N ARG A 185 -7.90 -12.98 -6.90
CA ARG A 185 -8.19 -12.53 -8.28
C ARG A 185 -9.02 -11.24 -8.31
N GLN A 186 -9.92 -11.07 -7.33
CA GLN A 186 -10.72 -9.86 -7.20
C GLN A 186 -9.85 -8.64 -6.87
N GLU A 187 -8.95 -8.79 -5.90
CA GLU A 187 -8.02 -7.73 -5.51
C GLU A 187 -7.03 -7.40 -6.64
N LEU A 188 -6.47 -8.43 -7.29
CA LEU A 188 -5.62 -8.24 -8.48
C LEU A 188 -6.36 -7.48 -9.59
N GLY A 189 -7.64 -7.82 -9.83
CA GLY A 189 -8.48 -7.10 -10.78
C GLY A 189 -8.66 -5.62 -10.41
N LYS A 190 -8.90 -5.32 -9.13
CA LYS A 190 -9.00 -3.93 -8.64
C LYS A 190 -7.71 -3.13 -8.84
N ILE A 191 -6.53 -3.76 -8.70
CA ILE A 191 -5.25 -3.08 -8.92
C ILE A 191 -4.99 -2.87 -10.40
N ALA A 192 -5.19 -3.91 -11.23
CA ALA A 192 -4.91 -3.89 -12.66
C ALA A 192 -6.02 -3.19 -13.51
N GLY A 193 -7.12 -2.78 -12.89
CA GLY A 193 -8.26 -2.16 -13.58
C GLY A 193 -8.96 -3.13 -14.54
N CYS A 194 -9.30 -4.35 -14.06
CA CYS A 194 -10.03 -5.34 -14.86
C CYS A 194 -10.94 -6.22 -13.98
N SER A 195 -11.82 -7.01 -14.64
CA SER A 195 -12.71 -7.90 -13.90
C SER A 195 -11.94 -9.10 -13.28
N ARG A 196 -12.51 -9.68 -12.21
CA ARG A 196 -12.01 -10.90 -11.56
C ARG A 196 -11.82 -12.05 -12.55
N GLU A 197 -12.77 -12.20 -13.50
CA GLU A 197 -12.74 -13.25 -14.52
C GLU A 197 -11.56 -13.05 -15.47
N MET A 198 -11.31 -11.79 -15.88
CA MET A 198 -10.19 -11.44 -16.75
C MET A 198 -8.86 -11.69 -16.03
N ALA A 199 -8.73 -11.25 -14.76
CA ALA A 199 -7.57 -11.55 -13.95
C ALA A 199 -7.31 -13.07 -13.84
N GLY A 200 -8.37 -13.87 -13.66
CA GLY A 200 -8.26 -15.33 -13.62
C GLY A 200 -7.77 -15.95 -14.93
N ARG A 201 -8.23 -15.45 -16.08
CA ARG A 201 -7.78 -15.91 -17.41
C ARG A 201 -6.31 -15.59 -17.65
N VAL A 202 -5.90 -14.36 -17.38
CA VAL A 202 -4.50 -13.93 -17.55
C VAL A 202 -3.57 -14.70 -16.63
N LEU A 203 -3.93 -14.88 -15.35
CA LEU A 203 -3.12 -15.69 -14.42
C LEU A 203 -2.92 -17.14 -14.95
N LYS A 204 -3.95 -17.75 -15.56
CA LYS A 204 -3.84 -19.06 -16.17
C LYS A 204 -2.83 -19.04 -17.33
N THR A 205 -2.92 -18.07 -18.23
CA THR A 205 -1.99 -17.92 -19.37
C THR A 205 -0.55 -17.70 -18.90
N LEU A 206 -0.31 -16.84 -17.89
CA LEU A 206 1.02 -16.60 -17.34
C LEU A 206 1.60 -17.87 -16.69
N ALA A 207 0.76 -18.66 -16.00
CA ALA A 207 1.19 -19.93 -15.42
C ALA A 207 1.52 -20.99 -16.48
N GLU A 208 0.71 -21.09 -17.55
CA GLU A 208 0.97 -21.98 -18.70
C GLU A 208 2.25 -21.60 -19.45
N SER A 209 2.61 -20.31 -19.44
CA SER A 209 3.87 -19.80 -20.02
C SER A 209 5.09 -19.97 -19.09
N GLY A 210 4.90 -20.51 -17.88
CA GLY A 210 6.00 -20.74 -16.93
C GLY A 210 6.57 -19.47 -16.31
N LEU A 211 5.82 -18.36 -16.29
CA LEU A 211 6.23 -17.09 -15.68
C LEU A 211 5.88 -16.97 -14.20
N ILE A 212 4.83 -17.70 -13.79
CA ILE A 212 4.34 -17.73 -12.43
C ILE A 212 3.85 -19.12 -12.05
N SER A 213 3.71 -19.40 -10.75
CA SER A 213 2.85 -20.49 -10.27
C SER A 213 1.71 -19.95 -9.44
N VAL A 214 0.54 -20.60 -9.47
CA VAL A 214 -0.67 -20.17 -8.76
C VAL A 214 -1.23 -21.33 -7.95
N ALA A 215 -1.30 -21.15 -6.63
CA ALA A 215 -1.91 -22.10 -5.70
C ALA A 215 -2.94 -21.36 -4.80
N GLY A 216 -4.20 -21.36 -5.23
CA GLY A 216 -5.28 -20.63 -4.55
C GLY A 216 -5.10 -19.11 -4.58
N LYS A 217 -4.71 -18.52 -3.43
CA LYS A 217 -4.39 -17.09 -3.30
C LYS A 217 -2.89 -16.82 -3.33
N THR A 218 -2.06 -17.84 -3.34
CA THR A 218 -0.60 -17.74 -3.36
C THR A 218 -0.12 -17.77 -4.79
N ILE A 219 0.69 -16.80 -5.16
CA ILE A 219 1.32 -16.68 -6.48
C ILE A 219 2.82 -16.54 -6.27
N VAL A 220 3.62 -17.34 -6.98
CA VAL A 220 5.08 -17.16 -7.05
C VAL A 220 5.41 -16.54 -8.39
N VAL A 221 6.06 -15.39 -8.39
CA VAL A 221 6.53 -14.67 -9.58
C VAL A 221 7.98 -15.08 -9.81
N TYR A 222 8.24 -15.81 -10.90
CA TYR A 222 9.55 -16.38 -11.16
C TYR A 222 10.57 -15.32 -11.61
N GLY A 223 11.85 -15.55 -11.23
CA GLY A 223 12.95 -14.68 -11.63
C GLY A 223 13.01 -13.34 -10.92
N THR A 224 12.13 -13.08 -9.95
CA THR A 224 12.17 -11.89 -9.08
C THR A 224 12.94 -12.24 -7.79
N ARG A 225 13.85 -11.35 -7.36
CA ARG A 225 14.61 -11.44 -6.09
C ARG A 225 14.94 -10.06 -5.59
#